data_7870342361b9863e23a403ccd5c0c133
#
_entry.id   7870342361b9863e23a403ccd5c0c133
#
_cell.length_a   1.000
_cell.length_b   1.000
_cell.length_c   1.000
_cell.angle_alpha   90.00
_cell.angle_beta   90.00
_cell.angle_gamma   90.00
#
_symmetry.space_group_name_H-M   'P 1'
#
loop_
_entity.id
_entity.type
_entity.pdbx_description
1 polymer ?
#
loop_
_entity_poly.entity_id
_entity_poly.type
_entity_poly.pdbx_seq_one_letter_code
_entity_poly.pdbx_strand_id
1 'polypeptide(L)'
;VAQIGGTEHIGLAQFAKEAGIKFKVVPFGSGAQMVQALMAGKIDATLPNVSEATNQVADGSFIALAVMAENRLKDYPNVPSTYEKGIKAKCSTTRGYAVLASTPQPIIDQISKAMVKAMKHDVFSSYLSGAGLTVEASVAGTKVWDKHLKAEYKVAASALKELGLVK
;
A
#
# COMPACT_ATOMS: atom_id res chain seq x y z
N VAL A 1 1.73 6.13 11.62
CA VAL A 1 1.05 4.96 11.01
C VAL A 1 -0.41 4.95 11.39
N ALA A 2 -1.28 4.39 10.53
CA ALA A 2 -2.71 4.28 10.85
C ALA A 2 -2.94 3.33 12.02
N GLN A 3 -2.37 2.15 11.99
CA GLN A 3 -2.53 1.13 13.04
C GLN A 3 -1.21 0.43 13.35
N ILE A 4 -1.04 0.05 14.62
CA ILE A 4 0.04 -0.85 15.03
C ILE A 4 -0.20 -2.24 14.41
N GLY A 5 0.81 -2.80 13.75
CA GLY A 5 0.69 -4.06 13.01
C GLY A 5 -0.01 -3.96 11.65
N GLY A 6 -0.47 -2.77 11.26
CA GLY A 6 -1.03 -2.53 9.92
C GLY A 6 0.05 -2.44 8.84
N THR A 7 -0.40 -2.32 7.58
CA THR A 7 0.47 -2.31 6.39
C THR A 7 1.55 -1.22 6.47
N GLU A 8 1.18 0.00 6.87
CA GLU A 8 2.12 1.12 7.00
C GLU A 8 3.15 0.87 8.10
N HIS A 9 2.73 0.25 9.23
CA HIS A 9 3.67 -0.08 10.31
C HIS A 9 4.68 -1.13 9.88
N ILE A 10 4.23 -2.17 9.19
CA ILE A 10 5.09 -3.23 8.64
C ILE A 10 6.06 -2.64 7.61
N GLY A 11 5.56 -1.83 6.68
CA GLY A 11 6.37 -1.16 5.67
C GLY A 11 7.41 -0.23 6.29
N LEU A 12 7.02 0.57 7.28
CA LEU A 12 7.94 1.46 8.00
C LEU A 12 9.01 0.68 8.77
N ALA A 13 8.66 -0.45 9.38
CA ALA A 13 9.62 -1.31 10.07
C ALA A 13 10.66 -1.91 9.11
N GLN A 14 10.21 -2.37 7.93
CA GLN A 14 11.12 -2.84 6.88
C GLN A 14 12.04 -1.72 6.39
N PHE A 15 11.48 -0.54 6.13
CA PHE A 15 12.27 0.63 5.75
C PHE A 15 13.32 0.98 6.81
N ALA A 16 12.93 1.03 8.08
CA ALA A 16 13.83 1.34 9.19
C ALA A 16 15.00 0.33 9.28
N LYS A 17 14.68 -0.95 9.12
CA LYS A 17 15.67 -2.05 9.13
C LYS A 17 16.66 -1.91 7.97
N GLU A 18 16.18 -1.72 6.75
CA GLU A 18 17.01 -1.60 5.56
C GLU A 18 17.85 -0.30 5.54
N ALA A 19 17.29 0.79 6.05
CA ALA A 19 17.98 2.07 6.16
C ALA A 19 18.91 2.21 7.39
N GLY A 20 18.86 1.26 8.33
CA GLY A 20 19.64 1.32 9.56
C GLY A 20 19.21 2.44 10.51
N ILE A 21 17.95 2.86 10.48
CA ILE A 21 17.41 3.96 11.29
C ILE A 21 16.29 3.48 12.22
N LYS A 22 15.91 4.34 13.16
CA LYS A 22 14.81 4.07 14.09
C LYS A 22 13.76 5.17 14.02
N PHE A 23 12.50 4.78 14.13
CA PHE A 23 11.37 5.70 14.22
C PHE A 23 10.67 5.58 15.58
N LYS A 24 10.20 6.72 16.10
CA LYS A 24 9.17 6.74 17.13
C LYS A 24 7.82 6.62 16.43
N VAL A 25 7.22 5.44 16.49
CA VAL A 25 5.94 5.17 15.82
C VAL A 25 4.78 5.72 16.63
N VAL A 26 3.93 6.54 16.00
CA VAL A 26 2.72 7.11 16.57
C VAL A 26 1.51 6.61 15.79
N PRO A 27 0.57 5.85 16.39
CA PRO A 27 -0.64 5.37 15.73
C PRO A 27 -1.77 6.42 15.74
N PHE A 28 -2.60 6.47 14.69
CA PHE A 28 -3.66 7.48 14.51
C PHE A 28 -5.05 6.92 14.17
N GLY A 29 -5.22 5.68 13.87
CA GLY A 29 -6.50 5.09 13.50
C GLY A 29 -6.91 5.24 12.02
N SER A 30 -6.40 6.23 11.27
CA SER A 30 -6.65 6.36 9.82
C SER A 30 -5.58 7.17 9.10
N GLY A 31 -5.49 7.00 7.76
CA GLY A 31 -4.61 7.80 6.89
C GLY A 31 -4.92 9.28 6.95
N ALA A 32 -6.18 9.66 6.95
CA ALA A 32 -6.59 11.06 7.06
C ALA A 32 -6.09 11.73 8.35
N GLN A 33 -6.15 11.02 9.47
CA GLN A 33 -5.63 11.53 10.75
C GLN A 33 -4.10 11.67 10.74
N MET A 34 -3.37 10.77 10.05
CA MET A 34 -1.92 10.91 9.85
C MET A 34 -1.57 12.17 9.06
N VAL A 35 -2.29 12.43 7.96
CA VAL A 35 -2.13 13.62 7.13
C VAL A 35 -2.37 14.88 7.96
N GLN A 36 -3.47 14.92 8.71
CA GLN A 36 -3.77 16.07 9.61
C GLN A 36 -2.70 16.26 10.69
N ALA A 37 -2.18 15.19 11.27
CA ALA A 37 -1.13 15.25 12.27
C ALA A 37 0.19 15.82 11.72
N LEU A 38 0.56 15.46 10.48
CA LEU A 38 1.72 16.02 9.80
C LEU A 38 1.51 17.50 9.49
N MET A 39 0.34 17.89 8.95
CA MET A 39 -0.01 19.31 8.72
C MET A 39 0.05 20.15 9.99
N ALA A 40 -0.35 19.57 11.12
CA ALA A 40 -0.33 20.24 12.42
C ALA A 40 1.07 20.20 13.10
N GLY A 41 2.11 19.68 12.47
CA GLY A 41 3.45 19.56 13.04
C GLY A 41 3.55 18.61 14.24
N LYS A 42 2.59 17.71 14.43
CA LYS A 42 2.60 16.75 15.56
C LYS A 42 3.49 15.54 15.30
N ILE A 43 3.85 15.30 14.05
CA ILE A 43 4.79 14.27 13.59
C ILE A 43 5.67 14.85 12.50
N ASP A 44 6.85 14.27 12.31
CA ASP A 44 7.85 14.76 11.36
C ASP A 44 7.68 14.13 9.97
N ALA A 45 7.12 12.94 9.88
CA ALA A 45 6.90 12.20 8.64
C ALA A 45 5.73 11.23 8.76
N THR A 46 5.15 10.86 7.62
CA THR A 46 4.09 9.84 7.56
C THR A 46 4.23 8.99 6.29
N LEU A 47 3.57 7.84 6.26
CA LEU A 47 3.50 6.93 5.13
C LEU A 47 2.02 6.74 4.73
N PRO A 48 1.40 7.72 4.05
CA PRO A 48 0.03 7.59 3.56
C PRO A 48 -0.02 6.78 2.26
N ASN A 49 -1.20 6.30 1.90
CA ASN A 49 -1.43 5.92 0.51
C ASN A 49 -1.35 7.17 -0.38
N VAL A 50 -0.91 7.02 -1.63
CA VAL A 50 -0.73 8.14 -2.57
C VAL A 50 -1.99 9.01 -2.65
N SER A 51 -3.17 8.37 -2.81
CA SER A 51 -4.46 9.07 -2.90
C SER A 51 -4.85 9.89 -1.66
N GLU A 52 -4.24 9.63 -0.52
CA GLU A 52 -4.55 10.33 0.74
C GLU A 52 -3.74 11.63 0.92
N ALA A 53 -2.67 11.81 0.13
CA ALA A 53 -1.78 12.97 0.22
C ALA A 53 -1.56 13.71 -1.11
N THR A 54 -2.29 13.33 -2.17
CA THR A 54 -2.13 13.90 -3.52
C THR A 54 -2.28 15.42 -3.51
N ASN A 55 -3.29 15.96 -2.84
CA ASN A 55 -3.54 17.39 -2.80
C ASN A 55 -2.40 18.14 -2.08
N GLN A 56 -1.93 17.62 -0.95
CA GLN A 56 -0.88 18.24 -0.14
C GLN A 56 0.49 18.20 -0.84
N VAL A 57 0.73 17.19 -1.66
CA VAL A 57 1.94 17.14 -2.50
C VAL A 57 1.80 18.11 -3.67
N ALA A 58 0.62 18.22 -4.28
CA ALA A 58 0.38 19.10 -5.42
C ALA A 58 0.42 20.59 -5.04
N ASP A 59 -0.07 20.97 -3.86
CA ASP A 59 -0.05 22.35 -3.37
C ASP A 59 1.26 22.72 -2.65
N GLY A 60 2.19 21.78 -2.50
CA GLY A 60 3.49 21.98 -1.87
C GLY A 60 3.47 21.97 -0.34
N SER A 61 2.34 21.67 0.30
CA SER A 61 2.25 21.53 1.76
C SER A 61 3.03 20.32 2.28
N PHE A 62 3.18 19.29 1.45
CA PHE A 62 4.01 18.11 1.72
C PHE A 62 5.12 17.95 0.69
N ILE A 63 6.25 17.46 1.17
CA ILE A 63 7.37 17.02 0.32
C ILE A 63 7.33 15.50 0.25
N ALA A 64 7.11 14.96 -0.95
CA ALA A 64 7.22 13.54 -1.19
C ALA A 64 8.71 13.13 -1.26
N LEU A 65 9.20 12.45 -0.25
CA LEU A 65 10.62 12.07 -0.13
C LEU A 65 10.98 10.85 -0.98
N ALA A 66 10.12 9.84 -0.99
CA ALA A 66 10.25 8.64 -1.80
C ALA A 66 8.92 7.89 -1.89
N VAL A 67 8.75 7.07 -2.91
CA VAL A 67 7.70 6.04 -2.95
C VAL A 67 8.27 4.70 -2.51
N MET A 68 7.55 4.00 -1.65
CA MET A 68 7.96 2.67 -1.17
C MET A 68 7.60 1.60 -2.20
N ALA A 69 8.33 1.58 -3.31
CA ALA A 69 8.13 0.69 -4.44
C ALA A 69 9.48 0.36 -5.11
N GLU A 70 9.47 -0.61 -6.02
CA GLU A 70 10.66 -0.97 -6.82
C GLU A 70 10.98 0.11 -7.86
N ASN A 71 9.93 0.73 -8.44
CA ASN A 71 10.04 1.76 -9.46
C ASN A 71 9.29 3.02 -9.03
N ARG A 72 9.59 4.15 -9.67
CA ARG A 72 8.82 5.40 -9.51
C ARG A 72 7.38 5.21 -9.97
N LEU A 73 6.48 5.96 -9.39
CA LEU A 73 5.12 6.07 -9.91
C LEU A 73 5.10 6.98 -11.14
N LYS A 74 4.30 6.62 -12.13
CA LYS A 74 4.18 7.36 -13.39
C LYS A 74 3.80 8.83 -13.17
N ASP A 75 2.87 9.09 -12.24
CA ASP A 75 2.38 10.44 -11.97
C ASP A 75 3.26 11.23 -11.00
N TYR A 76 4.30 10.58 -10.45
CA TYR A 76 5.31 11.20 -9.59
C TYR A 76 6.74 10.94 -10.11
N PRO A 77 7.06 11.36 -11.35
CA PRO A 77 8.33 11.03 -12.01
C PRO A 77 9.55 11.63 -11.30
N ASN A 78 9.35 12.69 -10.54
CA ASN A 78 10.42 13.36 -9.79
C ASN A 78 10.63 12.80 -8.37
N VAL A 79 9.74 11.91 -7.89
CA VAL A 79 9.87 11.26 -6.58
C VAL A 79 10.59 9.93 -6.75
N PRO A 80 11.76 9.74 -6.13
CA PRO A 80 12.50 8.50 -6.28
C PRO A 80 11.79 7.33 -5.59
N SER A 81 12.04 6.11 -6.05
CA SER A 81 11.65 4.92 -5.31
C SER A 81 12.64 4.63 -4.18
N THR A 82 12.21 3.88 -3.17
CA THR A 82 13.09 3.39 -2.11
C THR A 82 14.23 2.54 -2.66
N TYR A 83 13.95 1.72 -3.69
CA TYR A 83 14.96 0.87 -4.33
C TYR A 83 16.04 1.69 -5.06
N GLU A 84 15.68 2.81 -5.72
CA GLU A 84 16.66 3.74 -6.30
C GLU A 84 17.58 4.37 -5.25
N LYS A 85 17.12 4.46 -4.01
CA LYS A 85 17.92 4.95 -2.86
C LYS A 85 18.68 3.83 -2.14
N GLY A 86 18.69 2.61 -2.69
CA GLY A 86 19.38 1.47 -2.09
C GLY A 86 18.63 0.82 -0.92
N ILE A 87 17.42 1.27 -0.61
CA ILE A 87 16.59 0.75 0.49
C ILE A 87 15.57 -0.22 -0.09
N LYS A 88 15.80 -1.52 0.11
CA LYS A 88 14.94 -2.60 -0.44
C LYS A 88 13.68 -2.83 0.40
N ALA A 89 12.95 -1.76 0.66
CA ALA A 89 11.67 -1.80 1.36
C ALA A 89 10.56 -1.33 0.43
N LYS A 90 9.45 -2.07 0.39
CA LYS A 90 8.25 -1.72 -0.37
C LYS A 90 7.00 -1.89 0.50
N CYS A 91 6.03 -1.06 0.25
CA CYS A 91 4.75 -1.08 0.95
C CYS A 91 3.64 -0.77 -0.05
N SER A 92 2.66 -1.64 -0.14
CA SER A 92 1.50 -1.45 -1.00
C SER A 92 0.23 -1.85 -0.27
N THR A 93 -0.86 -1.14 -0.55
CA THR A 93 -2.19 -1.52 -0.09
C THR A 93 -2.88 -2.31 -1.19
N THR A 94 -3.28 -3.52 -0.88
CA THR A 94 -4.05 -4.37 -1.79
C THR A 94 -5.46 -4.57 -1.25
N ARG A 95 -6.44 -4.61 -2.15
CA ARG A 95 -7.84 -4.87 -1.84
C ARG A 95 -8.35 -6.00 -2.70
N GLY A 96 -9.20 -6.83 -2.15
CA GLY A 96 -9.76 -7.96 -2.88
C GLY A 96 -11.10 -8.41 -2.30
N TYR A 97 -11.72 -9.30 -3.00
CA TYR A 97 -12.96 -9.93 -2.59
C TYR A 97 -12.71 -11.39 -2.24
N ALA A 98 -13.45 -11.89 -1.29
CA ALA A 98 -13.41 -13.29 -0.88
C ALA A 98 -14.81 -13.89 -0.97
N VAL A 99 -14.86 -15.18 -1.19
CA VAL A 99 -16.08 -16.00 -1.10
C VAL A 99 -15.89 -17.07 -0.04
N LEU A 100 -16.96 -17.74 0.35
CA LEU A 100 -16.85 -18.86 1.28
C LEU A 100 -15.95 -19.96 0.71
N ALA A 101 -15.16 -20.61 1.55
CA ALA A 101 -14.27 -21.70 1.15
C ALA A 101 -15.01 -22.89 0.52
N SER A 102 -16.30 -23.07 0.85
CA SER A 102 -17.18 -24.08 0.28
C SER A 102 -17.76 -23.72 -1.09
N THR A 103 -17.50 -22.52 -1.63
CA THR A 103 -18.01 -22.11 -2.93
C THR A 103 -17.42 -22.97 -4.04
N PRO A 104 -18.25 -23.58 -4.92
CA PRO A 104 -17.75 -24.41 -6.02
C PRO A 104 -16.84 -23.62 -6.97
N GLN A 105 -15.76 -24.26 -7.43
CA GLN A 105 -14.76 -23.63 -8.30
C GLN A 105 -15.35 -22.95 -9.56
N PRO A 106 -16.35 -23.54 -10.28
CA PRO A 106 -16.95 -22.87 -11.43
C PRO A 106 -17.60 -21.53 -11.07
N ILE A 107 -18.20 -21.42 -9.89
CA ILE A 107 -18.80 -20.17 -9.41
C ILE A 107 -17.72 -19.14 -9.08
N ILE A 108 -16.63 -19.56 -8.42
CA ILE A 108 -15.47 -18.70 -8.17
C ILE A 108 -14.92 -18.14 -9.48
N ASP A 109 -14.73 -18.99 -10.49
CA ASP A 109 -14.20 -18.58 -11.79
C ASP A 109 -15.14 -17.60 -12.50
N GLN A 110 -16.45 -17.82 -12.43
CA GLN A 110 -17.46 -16.92 -12.99
C GLN A 110 -17.42 -15.54 -12.32
N ILE A 111 -17.42 -15.50 -10.98
CA ILE A 111 -17.33 -14.27 -10.21
C ILE A 111 -16.02 -13.53 -10.54
N SER A 112 -14.89 -14.23 -10.50
CA SER A 112 -13.58 -13.64 -10.80
C SER A 112 -13.53 -13.00 -12.20
N LYS A 113 -14.03 -13.70 -13.23
CA LYS A 113 -14.10 -13.16 -14.59
C LYS A 113 -15.00 -11.92 -14.68
N ALA A 114 -16.17 -11.95 -14.04
CA ALA A 114 -17.09 -10.83 -14.03
C ALA A 114 -16.47 -9.60 -13.35
N MET A 115 -15.81 -9.78 -12.21
CA MET A 115 -15.15 -8.71 -11.48
C MET A 115 -13.98 -8.10 -12.24
N VAL A 116 -13.09 -8.92 -12.81
CA VAL A 116 -11.97 -8.43 -13.63
C VAL A 116 -12.49 -7.66 -14.85
N LYS A 117 -13.61 -8.11 -15.46
CA LYS A 117 -14.26 -7.38 -16.55
C LYS A 117 -14.84 -6.04 -16.09
N ALA A 118 -15.51 -6.01 -14.94
CA ALA A 118 -16.10 -4.78 -14.38
C ALA A 118 -15.00 -3.75 -14.01
N MET A 119 -13.85 -4.19 -13.54
CA MET A 119 -12.72 -3.32 -13.19
C MET A 119 -12.03 -2.68 -14.41
N LYS A 120 -12.38 -3.05 -15.62
CA LYS A 120 -11.97 -2.37 -16.86
C LYS A 120 -12.91 -1.25 -17.29
N HIS A 121 -14.01 -1.05 -16.57
CA HIS A 121 -14.96 0.01 -16.85
C HIS A 121 -14.38 1.38 -16.49
N ASP A 122 -14.77 2.43 -17.23
CA ASP A 122 -14.21 3.78 -17.11
C ASP A 122 -14.28 4.37 -15.70
N VAL A 123 -15.32 4.09 -14.94
CA VAL A 123 -15.45 4.53 -13.55
C VAL A 123 -14.29 4.01 -12.68
N PHE A 124 -13.95 2.72 -12.85
CA PHE A 124 -12.88 2.13 -12.05
C PHE A 124 -11.48 2.51 -12.57
N SER A 125 -11.32 2.59 -13.90
CA SER A 125 -10.05 3.05 -14.49
C SER A 125 -9.74 4.50 -14.12
N SER A 126 -10.75 5.37 -14.09
CA SER A 126 -10.61 6.77 -13.64
C SER A 126 -10.23 6.86 -12.15
N TYR A 127 -10.83 6.00 -11.30
CA TYR A 127 -10.46 5.92 -9.90
C TYR A 127 -8.98 5.49 -9.73
N LEU A 128 -8.52 4.50 -10.47
CA LEU A 128 -7.12 4.06 -10.42
C LEU A 128 -6.18 5.15 -10.93
N SER A 129 -6.52 5.81 -12.03
CA SER A 129 -5.72 6.92 -12.59
C SER A 129 -5.57 8.06 -11.60
N GLY A 130 -6.63 8.41 -10.87
CA GLY A 130 -6.56 9.41 -9.80
C GLY A 130 -5.62 9.03 -8.63
N ALA A 131 -5.25 7.76 -8.53
CA ALA A 131 -4.28 7.24 -7.56
C ALA A 131 -2.89 6.94 -8.18
N GLY A 132 -2.65 7.38 -9.44
CA GLY A 132 -1.41 7.10 -10.17
C GLY A 132 -1.24 5.64 -10.60
N LEU A 133 -2.34 4.89 -10.72
CA LEU A 133 -2.36 3.46 -11.02
C LEU A 133 -3.03 3.18 -12.37
N THR A 134 -2.75 2.01 -12.96
CA THR A 134 -3.40 1.53 -14.17
C THR A 134 -4.13 0.22 -13.93
N VAL A 135 -5.15 -0.08 -14.74
CA VAL A 135 -5.90 -1.34 -14.67
C VAL A 135 -4.96 -2.54 -14.90
N GLU A 136 -4.06 -2.45 -15.85
CA GLU A 136 -3.15 -3.52 -16.24
C GLU A 136 -2.18 -3.91 -15.11
N ALA A 137 -1.71 -2.91 -14.36
CA ALA A 137 -0.76 -3.13 -13.26
C ALA A 137 -1.44 -3.48 -11.93
N SER A 138 -2.73 -3.14 -11.78
CA SER A 138 -3.39 -3.14 -10.46
C SER A 138 -4.52 -4.16 -10.33
N VAL A 139 -5.02 -4.72 -11.43
CA VAL A 139 -6.15 -5.66 -11.41
C VAL A 139 -5.69 -7.08 -11.72
N ALA A 140 -6.05 -8.01 -10.88
CA ALA A 140 -5.70 -9.41 -11.04
C ALA A 140 -6.87 -10.35 -10.70
N GLY A 141 -6.94 -11.48 -11.41
CA GLY A 141 -7.87 -12.55 -11.10
C GLY A 141 -7.36 -13.48 -10.00
N THR A 142 -8.19 -14.45 -9.62
CA THR A 142 -8.04 -15.32 -8.45
C THR A 142 -6.65 -15.96 -8.32
N LYS A 143 -6.08 -16.52 -9.39
CA LYS A 143 -4.77 -17.22 -9.32
C LYS A 143 -3.62 -16.29 -8.93
N VAL A 144 -3.58 -15.09 -9.51
CA VAL A 144 -2.53 -14.10 -9.22
C VAL A 144 -2.75 -13.54 -7.82
N TRP A 145 -4.00 -13.24 -7.47
CA TRP A 145 -4.40 -12.75 -6.16
C TRP A 145 -4.03 -13.72 -5.04
N ASP A 146 -4.35 -15.02 -5.18
CA ASP A 146 -4.03 -16.05 -4.20
C ASP A 146 -2.51 -16.21 -3.97
N LYS A 147 -1.73 -16.18 -5.06
CA LYS A 147 -0.26 -16.20 -4.98
C LYS A 147 0.27 -14.96 -4.24
N HIS A 148 -0.28 -13.79 -4.55
CA HIS A 148 0.10 -12.53 -3.91
C HIS A 148 -0.21 -12.56 -2.41
N LEU A 149 -1.43 -12.92 -2.01
CA LEU A 149 -1.83 -13.01 -0.61
C LEU A 149 -0.95 -13.99 0.19
N LYS A 150 -0.60 -15.14 -0.38
CA LYS A 150 0.30 -16.10 0.27
C LYS A 150 1.71 -15.54 0.50
N ALA A 151 2.20 -14.72 -0.44
CA ALA A 151 3.49 -14.06 -0.28
C ALA A 151 3.42 -12.95 0.78
N GLU A 152 2.42 -12.08 0.71
CA GLU A 152 2.18 -11.00 1.67
C GLU A 152 1.99 -11.54 3.10
N TYR A 153 1.25 -12.65 3.26
CA TYR A 153 1.07 -13.29 4.56
C TYR A 153 2.42 -13.68 5.20
N LYS A 154 3.33 -14.26 4.41
CA LYS A 154 4.66 -14.66 4.93
C LYS A 154 5.47 -13.44 5.38
N VAL A 155 5.46 -12.38 4.57
CA VAL A 155 6.17 -11.13 4.88
C VAL A 155 5.58 -10.49 6.14
N ALA A 156 4.26 -10.37 6.21
CA ALA A 156 3.57 -9.80 7.36
C ALA A 156 3.81 -10.62 8.64
N ALA A 157 3.71 -11.95 8.57
CA ALA A 157 3.93 -12.83 9.71
C ALA A 157 5.36 -12.69 10.26
N SER A 158 6.38 -12.63 9.39
CA SER A 158 7.76 -12.40 9.80
C SER A 158 7.95 -11.04 10.46
N ALA A 159 7.44 -9.99 9.83
CA ALA A 159 7.56 -8.63 10.36
C ALA A 159 6.84 -8.45 11.70
N LEU A 160 5.66 -9.02 11.87
CA LEU A 160 4.92 -8.96 13.13
C LEU A 160 5.64 -9.70 14.27
N LYS A 161 6.33 -10.81 13.97
CA LYS A 161 7.20 -11.50 14.95
C LYS A 161 8.40 -10.64 15.32
N GLU A 162 9.08 -10.05 14.35
CA GLU A 162 10.23 -9.16 14.57
C GLU A 162 9.82 -7.93 15.41
N LEU A 163 8.60 -7.44 15.24
CA LEU A 163 8.03 -6.34 16.03
C LEU A 163 7.53 -6.78 17.42
N GLY A 164 7.54 -8.08 17.72
CA GLY A 164 7.02 -8.61 19.00
C GLY A 164 5.50 -8.52 19.16
N LEU A 165 4.76 -8.35 18.05
CA LEU A 165 3.30 -8.21 18.06
C LEU A 165 2.56 -9.55 18.00
N VAL A 166 3.24 -10.61 17.58
CA VAL A 166 2.74 -12.01 17.58
C VAL A 166 3.86 -12.95 18.05
N LYS A 167 3.46 -14.13 18.57
CA LYS A 167 4.37 -15.18 19.01
C LYS A 167 4.88 -16.05 17.87
#